data_14deca7ffc56e7d6c85eb70d4c1ddf06
#
_entry.id   14deca7ffc56e7d6c85eb70d4c1ddf06
#
_cell.length_a   1.000
_cell.length_b   1.000
_cell.length_c   1.000
_cell.angle_alpha   90.00
_cell.angle_beta   90.00
_cell.angle_gamma   90.00
#
_symmetry.space_group_name_H-M   'P 1'
#
loop_
_entity.id
_entity.type
_entity.pdbx_description
1 polymer ?
#
loop_
_entity_poly.entity_id
_entity_poly.type
_entity_poly.pdbx_seq_one_letter_code
_entity_poly.pdbx_strand_id
1 'polypeptide(L)'
;MSRKVSIQTLADQLGLSKYAVSRALSGKTGVSESTRARVLELARALGYRQSTPGSASHPAGPNPTNAAEPPFALICMNQLNRGEPHYWQRVLSGIISGCNEQGWHHVIVSPSLDMPDKHIAPEKAIAPHLDWTSCAGIIVMGAFPHTVLQQLVQTGRPMILVDHQEPLLNCDTISHDNLEAGITATRYLMSKQCRRIGLITDDGRAASFAQRKIGIELALNHFHTEASEAVSFKTWNVAYENGRWVDKLAAAIERLPVEERPDAWIGANDDIALQWMHRLQQMGISVPGHCLVIGIDNVYTAATSSPPLTTVHLCKEELGQRAVEALQRRIERPGTPKETVMLSTTLIPRESA
;
A
#
# COMPACT_ATOMS: atom_id res chain seq x y z
N MET A 1 45.27 12.43 18.97
CA MET A 1 44.67 12.31 17.63
C MET A 1 44.22 10.86 17.41
N SER A 2 42.96 10.55 17.59
CA SER A 2 42.45 9.19 17.38
C SER A 2 42.40 8.90 15.88
N ARG A 3 43.19 7.93 15.41
CA ARG A 3 43.25 7.52 14.00
C ARG A 3 41.95 6.81 13.64
N LYS A 4 41.21 7.34 12.68
CA LYS A 4 39.96 6.75 12.18
C LYS A 4 40.27 5.33 11.66
N VAL A 5 39.64 4.32 12.26
CA VAL A 5 39.78 2.92 11.86
C VAL A 5 39.23 2.72 10.46
N SER A 6 40.00 2.11 9.57
CA SER A 6 39.63 1.85 8.18
C SER A 6 39.56 0.34 7.90
N ILE A 7 38.90 -0.03 6.77
CA ILE A 7 38.92 -1.44 6.28
C ILE A 7 40.36 -1.93 6.10
N GLN A 8 41.29 -1.04 5.72
CA GLN A 8 42.71 -1.38 5.63
C GLN A 8 43.28 -1.77 7.00
N THR A 9 42.97 -1.00 8.05
CA THR A 9 43.43 -1.26 9.41
C THR A 9 42.93 -2.64 9.91
N LEU A 10 41.68 -2.97 9.62
CA LEU A 10 41.11 -4.28 9.96
C LEU A 10 41.78 -5.43 9.16
N ALA A 11 42.03 -5.18 7.87
CA ALA A 11 42.71 -6.15 7.00
C ALA A 11 44.15 -6.46 7.46
N ASP A 12 44.90 -5.41 7.77
CA ASP A 12 46.29 -5.53 8.21
C ASP A 12 46.42 -6.28 9.56
N GLN A 13 45.49 -6.01 10.51
CA GLN A 13 45.52 -6.68 11.82
C GLN A 13 45.07 -8.14 11.78
N LEU A 14 44.20 -8.50 10.84
CA LEU A 14 43.70 -9.88 10.71
C LEU A 14 44.50 -10.72 9.68
N GLY A 15 45.42 -10.12 8.96
CA GLY A 15 46.14 -10.76 7.86
C GLY A 15 45.24 -11.17 6.71
N LEU A 16 44.18 -10.38 6.44
CA LEU A 16 43.20 -10.65 5.41
C LEU A 16 43.26 -9.60 4.29
N SER A 17 42.74 -9.94 3.12
CA SER A 17 42.59 -8.96 2.06
C SER A 17 41.46 -7.97 2.39
N LYS A 18 41.58 -6.72 1.92
CA LYS A 18 40.47 -5.72 2.01
C LYS A 18 39.12 -6.25 1.49
N TYR A 19 39.19 -7.05 0.43
CA TYR A 19 38.06 -7.69 -0.17
C TYR A 19 37.36 -8.66 0.79
N ALA A 20 38.11 -9.50 1.46
CA ALA A 20 37.60 -10.46 2.45
C ALA A 20 36.96 -9.73 3.65
N VAL A 21 37.61 -8.67 4.17
CA VAL A 21 37.08 -7.85 5.27
C VAL A 21 35.79 -7.12 4.85
N SER A 22 35.73 -6.54 3.66
CA SER A 22 34.56 -5.90 3.13
C SER A 22 33.37 -6.86 2.98
N ARG A 23 33.60 -8.06 2.49
CA ARG A 23 32.59 -9.12 2.36
C ARG A 23 32.11 -9.63 3.72
N ALA A 24 33.02 -9.79 4.68
CA ALA A 24 32.68 -10.19 6.04
C ALA A 24 31.77 -9.15 6.72
N LEU A 25 32.09 -7.87 6.59
CA LEU A 25 31.32 -6.76 7.16
C LEU A 25 29.95 -6.60 6.48
N SER A 26 29.85 -6.82 5.15
CA SER A 26 28.62 -6.68 4.38
C SER A 26 27.73 -7.93 4.35
N GLY A 27 28.07 -9.00 5.08
CA GLY A 27 27.26 -10.21 5.15
C GLY A 27 27.24 -11.08 3.88
N LYS A 28 28.05 -10.75 2.85
CA LYS A 28 28.05 -11.47 1.57
C LYS A 28 28.73 -12.84 1.66
N THR A 29 28.33 -13.79 0.81
CA THR A 29 28.92 -15.14 0.71
C THR A 29 30.36 -15.10 0.22
N GLY A 30 31.21 -16.14 0.53
CA GLY A 30 32.59 -16.25 0.10
C GLY A 30 33.63 -15.90 1.18
N VAL A 31 33.20 -15.84 2.44
CA VAL A 31 34.03 -15.76 3.63
C VAL A 31 33.47 -16.77 4.63
N SER A 32 34.36 -17.58 5.29
CA SER A 32 33.93 -18.56 6.30
C SER A 32 33.31 -17.88 7.52
N GLU A 33 32.38 -18.56 8.21
CA GLU A 33 31.74 -18.01 9.42
C GLU A 33 32.75 -17.65 10.50
N SER A 34 33.78 -18.45 10.67
CA SER A 34 34.88 -18.18 11.63
C SER A 34 35.65 -16.90 11.28
N THR A 35 35.94 -16.67 10.00
CA THR A 35 36.60 -15.45 9.53
C THR A 35 35.68 -14.25 9.69
N ARG A 36 34.37 -14.39 9.42
CA ARG A 36 33.37 -13.35 9.62
C ARG A 36 33.27 -12.93 11.09
N ALA A 37 33.18 -13.89 12.00
CA ALA A 37 33.13 -13.63 13.44
C ALA A 37 34.37 -12.83 13.90
N ARG A 38 35.58 -13.22 13.50
CA ARG A 38 36.82 -12.51 13.84
C ARG A 38 36.86 -11.06 13.32
N VAL A 39 36.37 -10.83 12.09
CA VAL A 39 36.28 -9.48 11.50
C VAL A 39 35.31 -8.61 12.25
N LEU A 40 34.12 -9.13 12.59
CA LEU A 40 33.10 -8.39 13.34
C LEU A 40 33.49 -8.06 14.76
N GLU A 41 34.19 -8.98 15.44
CA GLU A 41 34.74 -8.80 16.78
C GLU A 41 35.78 -7.67 16.80
N LEU A 42 36.76 -7.73 15.89
CA LEU A 42 37.79 -6.70 15.78
C LEU A 42 37.21 -5.32 15.37
N ALA A 43 36.22 -5.32 14.47
CA ALA A 43 35.54 -4.09 14.07
C ALA A 43 34.82 -3.42 15.25
N ARG A 44 34.15 -4.21 16.11
CA ARG A 44 33.54 -3.71 17.36
C ARG A 44 34.57 -3.21 18.36
N ALA A 45 35.64 -3.98 18.59
CA ALA A 45 36.71 -3.63 19.52
C ALA A 45 37.43 -2.31 19.16
N LEU A 46 37.59 -2.05 17.86
CA LEU A 46 38.24 -0.83 17.35
C LEU A 46 37.26 0.31 17.03
N GLY A 47 35.96 0.14 17.26
CA GLY A 47 34.95 1.14 16.98
C GLY A 47 34.80 1.48 15.50
N TYR A 48 35.04 0.50 14.60
CA TYR A 48 34.82 0.69 13.15
C TYR A 48 33.36 0.90 12.82
N ARG A 49 33.03 2.04 12.20
CA ARG A 49 31.70 2.33 11.62
C ARG A 49 31.75 2.23 10.11
N GLN A 50 30.89 1.39 9.55
CA GLN A 50 30.76 1.22 8.11
C GLN A 50 30.19 2.49 7.49
N SER A 51 30.95 3.19 6.66
CA SER A 51 30.44 4.31 5.85
C SER A 51 29.78 3.75 4.60
N THR A 52 28.49 3.95 4.46
CA THR A 52 27.73 3.73 3.21
C THR A 52 28.28 4.66 2.13
N PRO A 53 28.53 4.20 0.89
CA PRO A 53 28.97 5.06 -0.19
C PRO A 53 27.80 5.98 -0.62
N GLY A 54 27.91 7.27 -0.40
CA GLY A 54 26.91 8.23 -0.91
C GLY A 54 26.73 9.55 -0.16
N SER A 55 27.53 9.86 0.90
CA SER A 55 27.45 11.20 1.47
C SER A 55 28.74 11.98 1.25
N ALA A 56 28.63 13.01 0.42
CA ALA A 56 29.67 14.01 0.20
C ALA A 56 29.96 14.77 1.50
N SER A 57 31.26 14.97 1.75
CA SER A 57 31.86 15.67 2.85
C SER A 57 31.30 17.09 3.08
N HIS A 58 30.79 17.37 4.30
CA HIS A 58 30.74 18.71 4.87
C HIS A 58 31.73 18.85 6.02
N PRO A 59 32.36 20.01 6.23
CA PRO A 59 33.47 20.18 7.16
C PRO A 59 33.02 20.14 8.64
N ALA A 60 33.89 19.57 9.45
CA ALA A 60 33.71 19.37 10.87
C ALA A 60 33.50 20.68 11.64
N GLY A 61 32.32 20.82 12.26
CA GLY A 61 32.04 21.73 13.34
C GLY A 61 32.13 21.02 14.71
N PRO A 62 32.16 21.74 15.86
CA PRO A 62 32.62 21.22 17.15
C PRO A 62 31.63 20.28 17.86
N ASN A 63 32.19 19.25 18.48
CA ASN A 63 31.65 18.28 19.48
C ASN A 63 30.15 17.87 19.41
N PRO A 64 29.86 16.55 19.22
CA PRO A 64 28.50 16.02 19.29
C PRO A 64 28.15 15.55 20.71
N THR A 65 27.83 16.47 21.60
CA THR A 65 27.03 16.20 22.80
C THR A 65 25.69 16.88 22.60
N ASN A 66 24.82 16.29 21.84
CA ASN A 66 23.38 16.46 21.63
C ASN A 66 23.03 16.33 20.12
N ALA A 67 23.34 15.20 19.51
CA ALA A 67 22.65 14.86 18.28
C ALA A 67 21.20 14.57 18.70
N ALA A 68 20.28 15.47 18.40
CA ALA A 68 18.86 15.22 18.56
C ALA A 68 18.55 13.86 17.88
N GLU A 69 17.81 13.01 18.57
CA GLU A 69 17.36 11.75 17.99
C GLU A 69 16.64 12.03 16.65
N PRO A 70 16.85 11.21 15.63
CA PRO A 70 16.20 11.44 14.36
C PRO A 70 14.68 11.43 14.56
N PRO A 71 13.94 12.33 13.87
CA PRO A 71 12.50 12.41 14.01
C PRO A 71 11.84 11.12 13.54
N PHE A 72 10.63 10.84 14.02
CA PHE A 72 9.86 9.69 13.57
C PHE A 72 8.53 10.10 12.92
N ALA A 73 8.09 9.31 11.94
CA ALA A 73 6.74 9.34 11.42
C ALA A 73 5.85 8.39 12.20
N LEU A 74 4.69 8.86 12.66
CA LEU A 74 3.67 8.02 13.28
C LEU A 74 2.77 7.44 12.19
N ILE A 75 2.73 6.11 12.07
CA ILE A 75 1.92 5.39 11.08
C ILE A 75 0.71 4.82 11.79
N CYS A 76 -0.48 5.35 11.51
CA CYS A 76 -1.75 4.85 12.03
C CYS A 76 -2.33 3.81 11.07
N MET A 77 -2.51 2.57 11.57
CA MET A 77 -3.14 1.48 10.82
C MET A 77 -4.44 1.05 11.48
N ASN A 78 -5.51 0.94 10.70
CA ASN A 78 -6.77 0.39 11.18
C ASN A 78 -6.67 -1.15 11.25
N GLN A 79 -7.31 -1.75 12.26
CA GLN A 79 -7.41 -3.21 12.37
C GLN A 79 -8.15 -3.84 11.18
N LEU A 80 -9.10 -3.12 10.56
CA LEU A 80 -9.80 -3.56 9.35
C LEU A 80 -8.87 -3.77 8.15
N ASN A 81 -7.72 -3.08 8.11
CA ASN A 81 -6.69 -3.28 7.08
C ASN A 81 -6.05 -4.68 7.14
N ARG A 82 -6.27 -5.43 8.23
CA ARG A 82 -5.82 -6.83 8.36
C ARG A 82 -6.58 -7.79 7.44
N GLY A 83 -7.78 -7.41 6.97
CA GLY A 83 -8.54 -8.19 6.00
C GLY A 83 -7.92 -8.24 4.59
N GLU A 84 -7.00 -7.31 4.27
CA GLU A 84 -6.29 -7.24 2.98
C GLU A 84 -4.77 -7.10 3.21
N PRO A 85 -4.14 -8.09 3.85
CA PRO A 85 -2.74 -7.99 4.25
C PRO A 85 -1.80 -7.78 3.07
N HIS A 86 -2.08 -8.41 1.92
CA HIS A 86 -1.24 -8.32 0.73
C HIS A 86 -1.23 -6.92 0.09
N TYR A 87 -2.31 -6.15 0.25
CA TYR A 87 -2.38 -4.77 -0.18
C TYR A 87 -1.64 -3.83 0.80
N TRP A 88 -2.07 -3.84 2.06
CA TRP A 88 -1.60 -2.87 3.06
C TRP A 88 -0.15 -3.08 3.49
N GLN A 89 0.35 -4.31 3.48
CA GLN A 89 1.78 -4.58 3.74
C GLN A 89 2.69 -3.95 2.68
N ARG A 90 2.27 -3.92 1.42
CA ARG A 90 3.02 -3.27 0.35
C ARG A 90 3.00 -1.75 0.47
N VAL A 91 1.86 -1.16 0.81
CA VAL A 91 1.78 0.29 1.11
C VAL A 91 2.69 0.64 2.28
N LEU A 92 2.63 -0.13 3.37
CA LEU A 92 3.49 0.05 4.54
C LEU A 92 4.98 -0.08 4.18
N SER A 93 5.34 -1.05 3.34
CA SER A 93 6.73 -1.21 2.86
C SER A 93 7.21 0.05 2.12
N GLY A 94 6.35 0.67 1.30
CA GLY A 94 6.64 1.94 0.65
C GLY A 94 6.86 3.09 1.64
N ILE A 95 6.00 3.19 2.67
CA ILE A 95 6.16 4.21 3.72
C ILE A 95 7.48 4.00 4.48
N ILE A 96 7.80 2.76 4.85
CA ILE A 96 9.06 2.45 5.56
C ILE A 96 10.28 2.81 4.69
N SER A 97 10.22 2.49 3.38
CA SER A 97 11.30 2.88 2.45
C SER A 97 11.47 4.39 2.40
N GLY A 98 10.37 5.13 2.23
CA GLY A 98 10.40 6.59 2.20
C GLY A 98 10.92 7.19 3.51
N CYS A 99 10.51 6.67 4.68
CA CYS A 99 11.05 7.11 5.97
C CYS A 99 12.57 6.89 6.06
N ASN A 100 13.06 5.72 5.61
CA ASN A 100 14.50 5.42 5.61
C ASN A 100 15.29 6.35 4.70
N GLU A 101 14.75 6.73 3.54
CA GLU A 101 15.36 7.68 2.60
C GLU A 101 15.47 9.08 3.21
N GLN A 102 14.49 9.47 4.02
CA GLN A 102 14.51 10.75 4.75
C GLN A 102 15.36 10.70 6.04
N GLY A 103 15.86 9.52 6.44
CA GLY A 103 16.55 9.34 7.71
C GLY A 103 15.63 9.44 8.93
N TRP A 104 14.34 9.19 8.76
CA TRP A 104 13.34 9.18 9.82
C TRP A 104 13.18 7.78 10.41
N HIS A 105 12.91 7.71 11.70
CA HIS A 105 12.33 6.52 12.31
C HIS A 105 10.84 6.43 11.99
N HIS A 106 10.23 5.27 12.24
CA HIS A 106 8.80 5.10 12.13
C HIS A 106 8.25 4.34 13.33
N VAL A 107 7.04 4.68 13.74
CA VAL A 107 6.31 4.00 14.80
C VAL A 107 4.93 3.67 14.27
N ILE A 108 4.56 2.39 14.34
CA ILE A 108 3.26 1.90 13.88
C ILE A 108 2.33 1.77 15.08
N VAL A 109 1.15 2.38 14.99
CA VAL A 109 0.12 2.31 16.01
C VAL A 109 -1.22 1.91 15.40
N SER A 110 -2.06 1.26 16.19
CA SER A 110 -3.48 1.04 15.87
C SER A 110 -4.31 1.79 16.90
N PRO A 111 -4.67 3.06 16.62
CA PRO A 111 -5.50 3.84 17.52
C PRO A 111 -6.81 3.11 17.84
N SER A 112 -7.29 3.22 19.08
CA SER A 112 -8.62 2.72 19.42
C SER A 112 -9.67 3.44 18.57
N LEU A 113 -10.65 2.67 18.07
CA LEU A 113 -11.80 3.22 17.34
C LEU A 113 -12.91 3.68 18.29
N ASP A 114 -12.79 3.39 19.59
CA ASP A 114 -13.74 3.81 20.60
C ASP A 114 -13.62 5.32 20.86
N MET A 115 -14.71 5.93 21.31
CA MET A 115 -14.74 7.34 21.66
C MET A 115 -13.79 7.57 22.85
N PRO A 116 -12.73 8.36 22.66
CA PRO A 116 -11.80 8.62 23.76
C PRO A 116 -12.44 9.54 24.79
N ASP A 117 -11.93 9.47 26.00
CA ASP A 117 -12.25 10.42 27.04
C ASP A 117 -11.80 11.83 26.62
N LYS A 118 -12.76 12.76 26.54
CA LYS A 118 -12.52 14.15 26.11
C LYS A 118 -11.56 14.92 27.02
N HIS A 119 -11.23 14.36 28.19
CA HIS A 119 -10.31 14.97 29.17
C HIS A 119 -8.85 14.52 29.00
N ILE A 120 -8.58 13.59 28.09
CA ILE A 120 -7.22 13.09 27.83
C ILE A 120 -6.66 13.83 26.62
N ALA A 121 -5.42 14.33 26.73
CA ALA A 121 -4.72 14.94 25.59
C ALA A 121 -4.63 13.93 24.42
N PRO A 122 -4.83 14.38 23.16
CA PRO A 122 -4.86 13.49 21.99
C PRO A 122 -3.64 12.58 21.88
N GLU A 123 -2.45 13.09 22.16
CA GLU A 123 -1.20 12.33 22.11
C GLU A 123 -1.21 11.16 23.10
N LYS A 124 -1.73 11.39 24.32
CA LYS A 124 -1.83 10.35 25.35
C LYS A 124 -2.92 9.33 25.03
N ALA A 125 -3.96 9.74 24.34
CA ALA A 125 -5.02 8.83 23.91
C ALA A 125 -4.55 7.89 22.77
N ILE A 126 -3.72 8.41 21.86
CA ILE A 126 -3.25 7.68 20.67
C ILE A 126 -2.04 6.81 21.00
N ALA A 127 -1.01 7.40 21.64
CA ALA A 127 0.25 6.71 21.92
C ALA A 127 0.91 7.30 23.20
N PRO A 128 0.46 6.87 24.40
CA PRO A 128 0.84 7.48 25.67
C PRO A 128 2.32 7.33 26.02
N HIS A 129 3.02 6.39 25.39
CA HIS A 129 4.42 6.06 25.70
C HIS A 129 5.42 6.74 24.76
N LEU A 130 4.94 7.50 23.75
CA LEU A 130 5.81 8.16 22.79
C LEU A 130 6.21 9.56 23.27
N ASP A 131 7.45 9.93 22.97
CA ASP A 131 7.88 11.31 23.02
C ASP A 131 7.43 12.05 21.74
N TRP A 132 6.30 12.72 21.85
CA TRP A 132 5.70 13.45 20.74
C TRP A 132 6.51 14.66 20.27
N THR A 133 7.51 15.10 21.03
CA THR A 133 8.39 16.22 20.61
C THR A 133 9.20 15.86 19.38
N SER A 134 9.59 14.58 19.25
CA SER A 134 10.32 14.04 18.11
C SER A 134 9.41 13.54 16.96
N CYS A 135 8.07 13.64 17.10
CA CYS A 135 7.15 13.25 16.04
C CYS A 135 7.16 14.26 14.89
N ALA A 136 7.64 13.88 13.71
CA ALA A 136 7.66 14.71 12.53
C ALA A 136 6.25 14.94 11.96
N GLY A 137 5.40 13.90 11.98
CA GLY A 137 4.04 13.94 11.51
C GLY A 137 3.39 12.58 11.48
N ILE A 138 2.18 12.53 10.95
CA ILE A 138 1.28 11.38 11.02
C ILE A 138 0.91 10.93 9.62
N ILE A 139 1.02 9.62 9.36
CA ILE A 139 0.53 8.98 8.13
C ILE A 139 -0.61 8.03 8.52
N VAL A 140 -1.80 8.27 7.99
CA VAL A 140 -3.01 7.48 8.30
C VAL A 140 -3.31 6.56 7.12
N MET A 141 -3.23 5.25 7.33
CA MET A 141 -3.43 4.23 6.30
C MET A 141 -4.88 3.70 6.33
N GLY A 142 -5.61 3.96 5.26
CA GLY A 142 -6.98 3.50 5.08
C GLY A 142 -8.02 4.30 5.88
N ALA A 143 -9.24 3.77 5.92
CA ALA A 143 -10.38 4.44 6.53
C ALA A 143 -10.34 4.43 8.05
N PHE A 144 -10.62 5.58 8.64
CA PHE A 144 -10.80 5.75 10.09
C PHE A 144 -12.09 6.53 10.35
N PRO A 145 -12.75 6.32 11.51
CA PRO A 145 -13.85 7.16 11.94
C PRO A 145 -13.44 8.62 12.01
N HIS A 146 -14.33 9.51 11.60
CA HIS A 146 -14.08 10.97 11.62
C HIS A 146 -13.62 11.47 13.00
N THR A 147 -14.17 10.92 14.08
CA THR A 147 -13.79 11.26 15.46
C THR A 147 -12.33 10.96 15.77
N VAL A 148 -11.79 9.84 15.28
CA VAL A 148 -10.38 9.47 15.42
C VAL A 148 -9.49 10.42 14.62
N LEU A 149 -9.90 10.72 13.38
CA LEU A 149 -9.17 11.67 12.53
C LEU A 149 -9.13 13.08 13.14
N GLN A 150 -10.24 13.54 13.73
CA GLN A 150 -10.27 14.82 14.45
C GLN A 150 -9.29 14.87 15.61
N GLN A 151 -9.12 13.78 16.36
CA GLN A 151 -8.12 13.72 17.43
C GLN A 151 -6.70 13.78 16.90
N LEU A 152 -6.42 13.05 15.82
CA LEU A 152 -5.11 13.12 15.17
C LEU A 152 -4.79 14.56 14.73
N VAL A 153 -5.76 15.28 14.17
CA VAL A 153 -5.61 16.71 13.81
C VAL A 153 -5.36 17.58 15.04
N GLN A 154 -6.02 17.32 16.19
CA GLN A 154 -5.84 18.08 17.42
C GLN A 154 -4.42 17.97 18.02
N THR A 155 -3.62 16.99 17.63
CA THR A 155 -2.20 16.92 17.99
C THR A 155 -1.38 18.08 17.39
N GLY A 156 -1.93 18.80 16.41
CA GLY A 156 -1.24 19.87 15.69
C GLY A 156 -0.10 19.39 14.77
N ARG A 157 0.08 18.08 14.62
CA ARG A 157 1.11 17.51 13.74
C ARG A 157 0.61 17.47 12.29
N PRO A 158 1.49 17.70 11.31
CA PRO A 158 1.17 17.45 9.90
C PRO A 158 0.63 16.04 9.71
N MET A 159 -0.45 15.89 8.93
CA MET A 159 -1.11 14.60 8.70
C MET A 159 -1.37 14.36 7.23
N ILE A 160 -1.08 13.15 6.77
CA ILE A 160 -1.36 12.67 5.41
C ILE A 160 -2.32 11.49 5.49
N LEU A 161 -3.39 11.52 4.69
CA LEU A 161 -4.29 10.39 4.50
C LEU A 161 -3.83 9.54 3.31
N VAL A 162 -3.77 8.23 3.49
CA VAL A 162 -3.37 7.27 2.47
C VAL A 162 -4.55 6.36 2.14
N ASP A 163 -4.95 6.39 0.87
CA ASP A 163 -6.08 5.62 0.32
C ASP A 163 -7.39 5.82 1.09
N HIS A 164 -7.55 7.02 1.62
CA HIS A 164 -8.75 7.48 2.31
C HIS A 164 -8.96 8.98 2.04
N GLN A 165 -10.21 9.38 1.87
CA GLN A 165 -10.61 10.77 1.69
C GLN A 165 -11.56 11.19 2.81
N GLU A 166 -11.23 12.31 3.47
CA GLU A 166 -12.08 12.92 4.48
C GLU A 166 -12.32 14.39 4.09
N PRO A 167 -13.44 14.69 3.41
CA PRO A 167 -13.68 16.03 2.88
C PRO A 167 -13.75 17.14 3.94
N LEU A 168 -14.13 16.78 5.18
CA LEU A 168 -14.30 17.72 6.28
C LEU A 168 -12.98 18.10 6.95
N LEU A 169 -11.86 17.44 6.59
CA LEU A 169 -10.55 17.75 7.14
C LEU A 169 -9.67 18.44 6.11
N ASN A 170 -8.84 19.36 6.63
CA ASN A 170 -7.85 20.06 5.81
C ASN A 170 -6.49 19.35 5.90
N CYS A 171 -6.38 18.18 5.26
CA CYS A 171 -5.14 17.40 5.20
C CYS A 171 -4.88 16.88 3.79
N ASP A 172 -3.62 16.64 3.47
CA ASP A 172 -3.23 16.08 2.18
C ASP A 172 -3.66 14.62 2.07
N THR A 173 -3.99 14.22 0.85
CA THR A 173 -4.44 12.85 0.56
C THR A 173 -3.64 12.27 -0.59
N ILE A 174 -3.13 11.07 -0.41
CA ILE A 174 -2.50 10.27 -1.47
C ILE A 174 -3.33 9.04 -1.70
N SER A 175 -3.79 8.83 -2.92
CA SER A 175 -4.67 7.71 -3.29
C SER A 175 -4.34 7.19 -4.68
N HIS A 176 -4.91 6.05 -5.04
CA HIS A 176 -4.95 5.63 -6.45
C HIS A 176 -6.13 6.30 -7.16
N ASP A 177 -6.02 6.47 -8.49
CA ASP A 177 -7.14 6.86 -9.33
C ASP A 177 -8.08 5.65 -9.51
N ASN A 178 -8.97 5.48 -8.54
CA ASN A 178 -9.93 4.37 -8.54
C ASN A 178 -11.00 4.52 -9.63
N LEU A 179 -11.25 5.75 -10.08
CA LEU A 179 -12.15 6.00 -11.20
C LEU A 179 -11.50 5.49 -12.50
N GLU A 180 -10.22 5.84 -12.74
CA GLU A 180 -9.44 5.32 -13.85
C GLU A 180 -9.35 3.79 -13.83
N ALA A 181 -9.22 3.18 -12.64
CA ALA A 181 -9.17 1.73 -12.48
C ALA A 181 -10.46 1.06 -13.00
N GLY A 182 -11.62 1.61 -12.63
CA GLY A 182 -12.93 1.14 -13.12
C GLY A 182 -13.08 1.32 -14.64
N ILE A 183 -12.69 2.48 -15.16
CA ILE A 183 -12.68 2.75 -16.60
C ILE A 183 -11.79 1.75 -17.35
N THR A 184 -10.58 1.53 -16.87
CA THR A 184 -9.59 0.64 -17.49
C THR A 184 -10.08 -0.80 -17.55
N ALA A 185 -10.62 -1.33 -16.45
CA ALA A 185 -11.20 -2.68 -16.42
C ALA A 185 -12.34 -2.85 -17.43
N THR A 186 -13.25 -1.86 -17.45
CA THR A 186 -14.40 -1.89 -18.34
C THR A 186 -14.01 -1.82 -19.80
N ARG A 187 -13.14 -0.87 -20.18
CA ARG A 187 -12.66 -0.72 -21.57
C ARG A 187 -11.98 -1.98 -22.07
N TYR A 188 -11.24 -2.68 -21.21
CA TYR A 188 -10.64 -3.95 -21.58
C TYR A 188 -11.68 -5.03 -21.88
N LEU A 189 -12.69 -5.22 -21.02
CA LEU A 189 -13.76 -6.18 -21.28
C LEU A 189 -14.57 -5.82 -22.54
N MET A 190 -14.83 -4.54 -22.78
CA MET A 190 -15.46 -4.06 -23.99
C MET A 190 -14.65 -4.38 -25.24
N SER A 191 -13.32 -4.27 -25.19
CA SER A 191 -12.42 -4.65 -26.29
C SER A 191 -12.45 -6.16 -26.59
N LYS A 192 -12.88 -6.97 -25.60
CA LYS A 192 -13.12 -8.42 -25.74
C LYS A 192 -14.56 -8.74 -26.18
N GLN A 193 -15.33 -7.72 -26.57
CA GLN A 193 -16.72 -7.83 -27.04
C GLN A 193 -17.72 -8.38 -26.01
N CYS A 194 -17.41 -8.24 -24.71
CA CYS A 194 -18.35 -8.58 -23.64
C CYS A 194 -19.59 -7.68 -23.70
N ARG A 195 -20.78 -8.25 -23.47
CA ARG A 195 -22.06 -7.54 -23.56
C ARG A 195 -22.87 -7.56 -22.26
N ARG A 196 -22.56 -8.43 -21.36
CA ARG A 196 -23.24 -8.56 -20.07
C ARG A 196 -22.21 -8.55 -18.95
N ILE A 197 -21.96 -7.37 -18.40
CA ILE A 197 -20.92 -7.16 -17.38
C ILE A 197 -21.54 -7.19 -15.99
N GLY A 198 -21.00 -8.05 -15.12
CA GLY A 198 -21.34 -8.11 -13.70
C GLY A 198 -20.26 -7.45 -12.86
N LEU A 199 -20.64 -6.54 -11.94
CA LEU A 199 -19.76 -6.02 -10.91
C LEU A 199 -20.10 -6.66 -9.56
N ILE A 200 -19.09 -7.18 -8.88
CA ILE A 200 -19.19 -7.65 -7.49
C ILE A 200 -18.44 -6.65 -6.62
N THR A 201 -19.15 -5.99 -5.71
CA THR A 201 -18.62 -4.90 -4.89
C THR A 201 -19.18 -4.94 -3.47
N ASP A 202 -18.59 -4.17 -2.57
CA ASP A 202 -19.08 -3.85 -1.23
C ASP A 202 -19.06 -2.32 -1.07
N ASP A 203 -20.10 -1.66 -1.54
CA ASP A 203 -20.15 -0.19 -1.64
C ASP A 203 -20.03 0.51 -0.27
N GLY A 204 -20.33 -0.20 0.82
CA GLY A 204 -20.21 0.33 2.19
C GLY A 204 -18.82 0.22 2.80
N ARG A 205 -17.91 -0.54 2.18
CA ARG A 205 -16.61 -0.86 2.75
C ARG A 205 -15.59 0.28 2.64
N ALA A 206 -15.46 0.85 1.45
CA ALA A 206 -14.49 1.88 1.18
C ALA A 206 -14.91 2.78 0.02
N ALA A 207 -14.52 4.06 0.07
CA ALA A 207 -14.77 5.02 -0.99
C ALA A 207 -14.18 4.57 -2.35
N SER A 208 -13.06 3.85 -2.34
CA SER A 208 -12.41 3.30 -3.53
C SER A 208 -13.34 2.38 -4.33
N PHE A 209 -14.14 1.54 -3.66
CA PHE A 209 -15.08 0.64 -4.34
C PHE A 209 -16.19 1.41 -5.05
N ALA A 210 -16.73 2.44 -4.38
CA ALA A 210 -17.72 3.33 -5.00
C ALA A 210 -17.13 4.09 -6.21
N GLN A 211 -15.89 4.58 -6.09
CA GLN A 211 -15.20 5.27 -7.20
C GLN A 211 -14.94 4.33 -8.39
N ARG A 212 -14.52 3.07 -8.14
CA ARG A 212 -14.36 2.04 -9.18
C ARG A 212 -15.67 1.80 -9.92
N LYS A 213 -16.79 1.68 -9.21
CA LYS A 213 -18.14 1.56 -9.80
C LYS A 213 -18.49 2.76 -10.67
N ILE A 214 -18.29 3.98 -10.19
CA ILE A 214 -18.53 5.19 -10.99
C ILE A 214 -17.69 5.17 -12.28
N GLY A 215 -16.42 4.78 -12.19
CA GLY A 215 -15.54 4.63 -13.36
C GLY A 215 -16.08 3.62 -14.38
N ILE A 216 -16.59 2.48 -13.92
CA ILE A 216 -17.26 1.47 -14.76
C ILE A 216 -18.47 2.08 -15.49
N GLU A 217 -19.35 2.74 -14.74
CA GLU A 217 -20.57 3.37 -15.28
C GLU A 217 -20.23 4.45 -16.31
N LEU A 218 -19.20 5.27 -16.05
CA LEU A 218 -18.73 6.29 -17.00
C LEU A 218 -18.23 5.66 -18.31
N ALA A 219 -17.43 4.59 -18.22
CA ALA A 219 -16.93 3.90 -19.40
C ALA A 219 -18.08 3.29 -20.22
N LEU A 220 -19.05 2.65 -19.57
CA LEU A 220 -20.22 2.09 -20.25
C LEU A 220 -21.07 3.16 -20.93
N ASN A 221 -21.32 4.30 -20.27
CA ASN A 221 -22.09 5.40 -20.85
C ASN A 221 -21.41 5.99 -22.10
N HIS A 222 -20.06 6.10 -22.07
CA HIS A 222 -19.31 6.55 -23.23
C HIS A 222 -19.46 5.59 -24.41
N PHE A 223 -19.37 4.29 -24.16
CA PHE A 223 -19.56 3.27 -25.21
C PHE A 223 -20.98 3.22 -25.79
N HIS A 224 -22.02 3.47 -24.97
CA HIS A 224 -23.40 3.53 -25.45
C HIS A 224 -23.64 4.65 -26.48
N THR A 225 -22.84 5.73 -26.41
CA THR A 225 -22.93 6.82 -27.39
C THR A 225 -22.23 6.51 -28.72
N GLU A 226 -21.28 5.58 -28.73
CA GLU A 226 -20.46 5.25 -29.89
C GLU A 226 -20.87 3.94 -30.59
N ALA A 227 -21.50 3.00 -29.87
CA ALA A 227 -21.87 1.68 -30.37
C ALA A 227 -23.39 1.52 -30.57
N SER A 228 -23.79 0.82 -31.64
CA SER A 228 -25.22 0.53 -31.90
C SER A 228 -25.83 -0.55 -31.00
N GLU A 229 -25.04 -1.24 -30.18
CA GLU A 229 -25.49 -2.33 -29.31
C GLU A 229 -25.34 -1.96 -27.83
N ALA A 230 -26.43 -2.10 -27.07
CA ALA A 230 -26.46 -1.84 -25.65
C ALA A 230 -25.69 -2.92 -24.85
N VAL A 231 -24.85 -2.49 -23.89
CA VAL A 231 -24.21 -3.37 -22.93
C VAL A 231 -25.04 -3.45 -21.67
N SER A 232 -25.40 -4.65 -21.24
CA SER A 232 -26.08 -4.88 -19.96
C SER A 232 -25.08 -4.81 -18.82
N PHE A 233 -25.39 -4.03 -17.78
CA PHE A 233 -24.57 -3.91 -16.58
C PHE A 233 -25.39 -4.18 -15.34
N LYS A 234 -24.90 -5.06 -14.48
CA LYS A 234 -25.54 -5.39 -13.22
C LYS A 234 -24.53 -5.38 -12.07
N THR A 235 -24.92 -4.79 -10.96
CA THR A 235 -24.13 -4.73 -9.73
C THR A 235 -24.68 -5.70 -8.70
N TRP A 236 -23.77 -6.48 -8.08
CA TRP A 236 -24.05 -7.28 -6.89
C TRP A 236 -23.28 -6.70 -5.71
N ASN A 237 -24.00 -6.09 -4.79
CA ASN A 237 -23.45 -5.59 -3.54
C ASN A 237 -23.44 -6.72 -2.53
N VAL A 238 -22.25 -7.06 -2.01
CA VAL A 238 -22.04 -8.22 -1.15
C VAL A 238 -21.38 -7.82 0.17
N ALA A 239 -21.73 -8.50 1.25
CA ALA A 239 -21.01 -8.34 2.52
C ALA A 239 -19.72 -9.18 2.45
N TYR A 240 -18.67 -8.58 1.92
CA TYR A 240 -17.42 -9.21 1.55
C TYR A 240 -16.72 -9.96 2.70
N GLU A 241 -16.75 -9.43 3.92
CA GLU A 241 -15.93 -9.92 5.04
C GLU A 241 -16.33 -11.32 5.54
N ASN A 242 -17.56 -11.76 5.32
CA ASN A 242 -18.05 -13.02 5.91
C ASN A 242 -17.97 -14.24 4.98
N GLY A 243 -17.47 -14.11 3.75
CA GLY A 243 -17.28 -15.18 2.77
C GLY A 243 -18.57 -15.89 2.28
N ARG A 244 -19.70 -15.73 2.97
CA ARG A 244 -20.98 -16.38 2.62
C ARG A 244 -21.66 -15.78 1.40
N TRP A 245 -21.19 -14.63 0.95
CA TRP A 245 -21.70 -13.94 -0.23
C TRP A 245 -21.53 -14.78 -1.51
N VAL A 246 -20.46 -15.57 -1.60
CA VAL A 246 -20.11 -16.36 -2.77
C VAL A 246 -21.22 -17.37 -3.10
N ASP A 247 -21.70 -18.13 -2.11
CA ASP A 247 -22.76 -19.12 -2.29
C ASP A 247 -24.12 -18.46 -2.60
N LYS A 248 -24.41 -17.32 -1.96
CA LYS A 248 -25.64 -16.57 -2.23
C LYS A 248 -25.66 -16.04 -3.67
N LEU A 249 -24.52 -15.52 -4.14
CA LEU A 249 -24.38 -15.03 -5.51
C LEU A 249 -24.50 -16.19 -6.50
N ALA A 250 -23.83 -17.31 -6.24
CA ALA A 250 -23.91 -18.52 -7.07
C ALA A 250 -25.37 -18.99 -7.26
N ALA A 251 -26.11 -19.13 -6.17
CA ALA A 251 -27.52 -19.50 -6.21
C ALA A 251 -28.41 -18.47 -6.97
N ALA A 252 -28.05 -17.19 -6.92
CA ALA A 252 -28.74 -16.16 -7.68
C ALA A 252 -28.46 -16.27 -9.19
N ILE A 253 -27.20 -16.56 -9.57
CA ILE A 253 -26.79 -16.73 -10.98
C ILE A 253 -27.37 -18.02 -11.58
N GLU A 254 -27.41 -19.11 -10.82
CA GLU A 254 -28.01 -20.38 -11.31
C GLU A 254 -29.48 -20.23 -11.68
N ARG A 255 -30.25 -19.33 -11.01
CA ARG A 255 -31.66 -19.04 -11.30
C ARG A 255 -31.86 -18.16 -12.55
N LEU A 256 -30.82 -17.48 -13.01
CA LEU A 256 -30.93 -16.69 -14.24
C LEU A 256 -30.91 -17.59 -15.46
N PRO A 257 -31.71 -17.28 -16.50
CA PRO A 257 -31.54 -17.86 -17.82
C PRO A 257 -30.09 -17.69 -18.30
N VAL A 258 -29.57 -18.65 -19.06
CA VAL A 258 -28.16 -18.64 -19.50
C VAL A 258 -27.84 -17.39 -20.32
N GLU A 259 -28.79 -16.92 -21.12
CA GLU A 259 -28.71 -15.73 -21.96
C GLU A 259 -28.67 -14.42 -21.16
N GLU A 260 -29.08 -14.43 -19.89
CA GLU A 260 -29.04 -13.25 -18.98
C GLU A 260 -27.82 -13.25 -18.06
N ARG A 261 -27.08 -14.36 -18.02
CA ARG A 261 -25.90 -14.46 -17.17
C ARG A 261 -24.79 -13.56 -17.69
N PRO A 262 -24.03 -12.89 -16.81
CA PRO A 262 -22.86 -12.12 -17.24
C PRO A 262 -21.86 -12.96 -18.03
N ASP A 263 -21.38 -12.42 -19.15
CA ASP A 263 -20.28 -12.96 -19.93
C ASP A 263 -18.92 -12.41 -19.47
N ALA A 264 -18.92 -11.40 -18.59
CA ALA A 264 -17.75 -10.89 -17.93
C ALA A 264 -18.06 -10.41 -16.51
N TRP A 265 -17.07 -10.56 -15.62
CA TRP A 265 -17.17 -10.16 -14.22
C TRP A 265 -16.03 -9.24 -13.84
N ILE A 266 -16.36 -8.17 -13.12
CA ILE A 266 -15.40 -7.28 -12.45
C ILE A 266 -15.53 -7.51 -10.95
N GLY A 267 -14.47 -7.98 -10.29
CA GLY A 267 -14.35 -7.90 -8.84
C GLY A 267 -13.88 -6.51 -8.44
N ALA A 268 -14.53 -5.89 -7.45
CA ALA A 268 -14.11 -4.57 -6.97
C ALA A 268 -12.66 -4.57 -6.45
N ASN A 269 -12.14 -5.74 -6.05
CA ASN A 269 -10.70 -6.01 -5.85
C ASN A 269 -10.36 -7.44 -6.30
N ASP A 270 -9.07 -7.77 -6.29
CA ASP A 270 -8.60 -9.10 -6.72
C ASP A 270 -9.12 -10.23 -5.84
N ASP A 271 -9.27 -10.01 -4.54
CA ASP A 271 -9.74 -11.06 -3.63
C ASP A 271 -11.19 -11.45 -3.92
N ILE A 272 -12.05 -10.47 -4.17
CA ILE A 272 -13.43 -10.71 -4.65
C ILE A 272 -13.42 -11.46 -5.99
N ALA A 273 -12.58 -11.02 -6.93
CA ALA A 273 -12.50 -11.64 -8.25
C ALA A 273 -12.02 -13.09 -8.16
N LEU A 274 -11.01 -13.37 -7.33
CA LEU A 274 -10.44 -14.72 -7.13
C LEU A 274 -11.43 -15.67 -6.46
N GLN A 275 -12.12 -15.22 -5.41
CA GLN A 275 -13.16 -16.02 -4.74
C GLN A 275 -14.29 -16.36 -5.72
N TRP A 276 -14.73 -15.37 -6.52
CA TRP A 276 -15.77 -15.59 -7.52
C TRP A 276 -15.31 -16.51 -8.64
N MET A 277 -14.10 -16.32 -9.17
CA MET A 277 -13.54 -17.18 -10.20
C MET A 277 -13.44 -18.63 -9.74
N HIS A 278 -12.99 -18.88 -8.52
CA HIS A 278 -12.96 -20.21 -7.93
C HIS A 278 -14.36 -20.83 -7.84
N ARG A 279 -15.37 -20.03 -7.45
CA ARG A 279 -16.75 -20.51 -7.36
C ARG A 279 -17.36 -20.84 -8.73
N LEU A 280 -17.11 -20.01 -9.74
CA LEU A 280 -17.52 -20.31 -11.13
C LEU A 280 -16.98 -21.67 -11.61
N GLN A 281 -15.70 -21.93 -11.34
CA GLN A 281 -15.10 -23.23 -11.69
C GLN A 281 -15.77 -24.41 -10.96
N GLN A 282 -16.12 -24.27 -9.70
CA GLN A 282 -16.89 -25.29 -8.96
C GLN A 282 -18.28 -25.53 -9.54
N MET A 283 -18.89 -24.51 -10.14
CA MET A 283 -20.17 -24.61 -10.86
C MET A 283 -20.02 -25.17 -12.29
N GLY A 284 -18.81 -25.56 -12.71
CA GLY A 284 -18.54 -26.04 -14.07
C GLY A 284 -18.47 -24.93 -15.13
N ILE A 285 -18.41 -23.66 -14.70
CA ILE A 285 -18.29 -22.51 -15.59
C ILE A 285 -16.80 -22.20 -15.78
N SER A 286 -16.29 -22.45 -16.97
CA SER A 286 -14.87 -22.21 -17.26
C SER A 286 -14.55 -20.72 -17.44
N VAL A 287 -13.41 -20.31 -16.89
CA VAL A 287 -12.81 -18.98 -17.07
C VAL A 287 -11.48 -19.21 -17.79
N PRO A 288 -11.23 -18.59 -18.94
CA PRO A 288 -12.05 -17.59 -19.67
C PRO A 288 -13.11 -18.19 -20.61
N GLY A 289 -13.27 -19.52 -20.71
CA GLY A 289 -14.03 -20.18 -21.78
C GLY A 289 -15.52 -19.81 -21.86
N HIS A 290 -16.24 -19.71 -20.72
CA HIS A 290 -17.65 -19.33 -20.67
C HIS A 290 -17.86 -17.86 -20.27
N CYS A 291 -16.98 -17.32 -19.43
CA CYS A 291 -17.01 -15.91 -19.04
C CYS A 291 -15.62 -15.42 -18.66
N LEU A 292 -15.42 -14.11 -18.77
CA LEU A 292 -14.18 -13.46 -18.36
C LEU A 292 -14.26 -12.98 -16.90
N VAL A 293 -13.11 -12.93 -16.22
CA VAL A 293 -13.02 -12.36 -14.87
C VAL A 293 -11.83 -11.41 -14.80
N ILE A 294 -12.07 -10.22 -14.29
CA ILE A 294 -11.04 -9.20 -14.05
C ILE A 294 -11.10 -8.68 -12.61
N GLY A 295 -9.94 -8.47 -12.01
CA GLY A 295 -9.79 -7.87 -10.69
C GLY A 295 -9.20 -6.46 -10.73
N ILE A 296 -8.98 -5.91 -9.54
CA ILE A 296 -8.26 -4.65 -9.33
C ILE A 296 -7.37 -4.88 -8.10
N ASP A 297 -6.14 -4.48 -8.14
CA ASP A 297 -5.06 -4.40 -7.14
C ASP A 297 -3.74 -4.99 -7.65
N ASN A 298 -3.76 -6.07 -8.42
CA ASN A 298 -2.59 -6.86 -8.80
C ASN A 298 -1.82 -7.38 -7.57
N VAL A 299 -2.53 -8.12 -6.70
CA VAL A 299 -1.90 -8.84 -5.60
C VAL A 299 -1.17 -10.09 -6.07
N TYR A 300 -0.26 -10.63 -5.27
CA TYR A 300 0.55 -11.79 -5.65
C TYR A 300 -0.30 -13.00 -6.07
N THR A 301 -1.39 -13.26 -5.36
CA THR A 301 -2.31 -14.37 -5.66
C THR A 301 -3.00 -14.25 -7.01
N ALA A 302 -3.15 -13.03 -7.55
CA ALA A 302 -3.68 -12.83 -8.90
C ALA A 302 -2.78 -13.44 -9.99
N ALA A 303 -1.47 -13.39 -9.80
CA ALA A 303 -0.52 -13.95 -10.75
C ALA A 303 -0.37 -15.49 -10.62
N THR A 304 -0.66 -16.04 -9.44
CA THR A 304 -0.48 -17.47 -9.15
C THR A 304 -1.77 -18.27 -9.14
N SER A 305 -2.92 -17.64 -9.38
CA SER A 305 -4.22 -18.32 -9.54
C SER A 305 -4.26 -19.16 -10.81
N SER A 306 -5.24 -20.04 -10.90
CA SER A 306 -5.49 -20.86 -12.11
C SER A 306 -6.92 -20.68 -12.60
N PRO A 307 -7.12 -20.02 -13.77
CA PRO A 307 -6.11 -19.31 -14.55
C PRO A 307 -5.56 -18.07 -13.82
N PRO A 308 -4.38 -17.55 -14.22
CA PRO A 308 -3.87 -16.27 -13.69
C PRO A 308 -4.84 -15.13 -13.97
N LEU A 309 -5.15 -14.33 -12.92
CA LEU A 309 -6.16 -13.28 -12.96
C LEU A 309 -5.66 -12.04 -13.69
N THR A 310 -6.36 -11.63 -14.75
CA THR A 310 -6.24 -10.30 -15.35
C THR A 310 -6.69 -9.26 -14.33
N THR A 311 -5.93 -8.19 -14.13
CA THR A 311 -6.20 -7.21 -13.08
C THR A 311 -5.68 -5.82 -13.42
N VAL A 312 -6.24 -4.80 -12.78
CA VAL A 312 -5.72 -3.44 -12.84
C VAL A 312 -4.71 -3.24 -11.70
N HIS A 313 -3.47 -2.94 -12.06
CA HIS A 313 -2.40 -2.72 -11.09
C HIS A 313 -2.52 -1.37 -10.38
N LEU A 314 -2.44 -1.40 -9.07
CA LEU A 314 -2.29 -0.26 -8.18
C LEU A 314 -0.86 -0.24 -7.61
N CYS A 315 -0.17 0.89 -7.74
CA CYS A 315 1.24 1.06 -7.35
C CYS A 315 1.37 1.25 -5.83
N LYS A 316 1.24 0.20 -5.05
CA LYS A 316 1.11 0.25 -3.58
C LYS A 316 2.34 0.77 -2.86
N GLU A 317 3.54 0.32 -3.25
CA GLU A 317 4.81 0.79 -2.69
C GLU A 317 5.01 2.28 -3.01
N GLU A 318 4.74 2.67 -4.24
CA GLU A 318 4.81 4.07 -4.67
C GLU A 318 3.82 4.94 -3.88
N LEU A 319 2.60 4.45 -3.65
CA LEU A 319 1.62 5.13 -2.81
C LEU A 319 2.20 5.46 -1.42
N GLY A 320 2.87 4.49 -0.81
CA GLY A 320 3.53 4.65 0.48
C GLY A 320 4.68 5.66 0.46
N GLN A 321 5.54 5.61 -0.55
CA GLN A 321 6.65 6.55 -0.72
C GLN A 321 6.13 7.97 -0.93
N ARG A 322 5.12 8.16 -1.79
CA ARG A 322 4.49 9.46 -2.04
C ARG A 322 3.83 10.05 -0.79
N ALA A 323 3.32 9.22 0.12
CA ALA A 323 2.80 9.69 1.39
C ALA A 323 3.90 10.32 2.28
N VAL A 324 5.10 9.75 2.31
CA VAL A 324 6.24 10.30 3.06
C VAL A 324 6.74 11.59 2.41
N GLU A 325 6.84 11.64 1.09
CA GLU A 325 7.21 12.87 0.35
C GLU A 325 6.20 13.99 0.61
N ALA A 326 4.90 13.68 0.61
CA ALA A 326 3.85 14.65 0.92
C ALA A 326 3.96 15.14 2.37
N LEU A 327 4.26 14.23 3.32
CA LEU A 327 4.48 14.61 4.71
C LEU A 327 5.68 15.55 4.85
N GLN A 328 6.81 15.21 4.23
CA GLN A 328 7.99 16.08 4.22
C GLN A 328 7.67 17.46 3.64
N ARG A 329 7.01 17.49 2.49
CA ARG A 329 6.59 18.75 1.87
C ARG A 329 5.69 19.58 2.78
N ARG A 330 4.76 18.95 3.49
CA ARG A 330 3.87 19.62 4.45
C ARG A 330 4.63 20.20 5.64
N ILE A 331 5.65 19.51 6.12
CA ILE A 331 6.55 20.00 7.18
C ILE A 331 7.33 21.22 6.71
N GLU A 332 7.89 21.16 5.50
CA GLU A 332 8.70 22.26 4.92
C GLU A 332 7.84 23.47 4.56
N ARG A 333 6.57 23.25 4.17
CA ARG A 333 5.66 24.28 3.64
C ARG A 333 4.26 24.20 4.26
N PRO A 334 4.13 24.45 5.57
CA PRO A 334 2.87 24.24 6.30
C PRO A 334 1.70 25.13 5.82
N GLY A 335 1.98 26.29 5.23
CA GLY A 335 0.98 27.24 4.75
C GLY A 335 0.45 26.99 3.32
N THR A 336 0.90 25.92 2.64
CA THR A 336 0.40 25.63 1.29
C THR A 336 -1.01 25.04 1.32
N PRO A 337 -1.81 25.21 0.25
CA PRO A 337 -3.10 24.55 0.14
C PRO A 337 -2.97 23.02 0.29
N LYS A 338 -4.05 22.36 0.75
CA LYS A 338 -4.09 20.90 0.76
C LYS A 338 -3.99 20.37 -0.66
N GLU A 339 -3.35 19.22 -0.81
CA GLU A 339 -3.23 18.53 -2.07
C GLU A 339 -3.90 17.15 -2.02
N THR A 340 -4.47 16.77 -3.16
CA THR A 340 -4.90 15.40 -3.42
C THR A 340 -4.08 14.88 -4.58
N VAL A 341 -3.24 13.88 -4.32
CA VAL A 341 -2.43 13.20 -5.33
C VAL A 341 -3.09 11.86 -5.63
N MET A 342 -3.37 11.63 -6.92
CA MET A 342 -3.89 10.35 -7.39
C MET A 342 -2.85 9.68 -8.29
N LEU A 343 -2.51 8.42 -7.99
CA LEU A 343 -1.60 7.62 -8.78
C LEU A 343 -2.39 6.89 -9.86
N SER A 344 -1.95 7.01 -11.10
CA SER A 344 -2.53 6.31 -12.25
C SER A 344 -2.38 4.80 -12.13
N THR A 345 -3.22 4.11 -12.86
CA THR A 345 -3.36 2.65 -12.84
C THR A 345 -2.89 2.03 -14.14
N THR A 346 -2.59 0.73 -14.14
CA THR A 346 -2.14 0.02 -15.33
C THR A 346 -2.81 -1.33 -15.43
N LEU A 347 -3.35 -1.67 -16.61
CA LEU A 347 -3.88 -3.01 -16.87
C LEU A 347 -2.75 -4.03 -16.95
N ILE A 348 -2.94 -5.18 -16.30
CA ILE A 348 -2.08 -6.37 -16.39
C ILE A 348 -2.92 -7.51 -16.97
N PRO A 349 -2.91 -7.68 -18.29
CA PRO A 349 -3.61 -8.79 -18.94
C PRO A 349 -2.98 -10.13 -18.54
N ARG A 350 -3.83 -11.12 -18.28
CA ARG A 350 -3.48 -12.52 -18.01
C ARG A 350 -4.52 -13.45 -18.65
N GLU A 351 -4.64 -14.67 -18.14
CA GLU A 351 -5.43 -15.72 -18.81
C GLU A 351 -6.92 -15.70 -18.43
N SER A 352 -7.34 -15.00 -17.38
CA SER A 352 -8.76 -14.99 -16.96
C SER A 352 -9.65 -14.06 -17.78
N ALA A 353 -9.05 -13.16 -18.60
CA ALA A 353 -9.80 -12.25 -19.46
C ALA A 353 -9.00 -11.81 -20.70
#